data_8077591918aae22df307e1e33eadd657
#
_entry.id   8077591918aae22df307e1e33eadd657
#
_cell.length_a   1.000
_cell.length_b   1.000
_cell.length_c   1.000
_cell.angle_alpha   90.00
_cell.angle_beta   90.00
_cell.angle_gamma   90.00
#
_symmetry.space_group_name_H-M   'P 1'
#
loop_
_entity.id
_entity.type
_entity.pdbx_description
1 polymer ?
#
loop_
_entity_poly.entity_id
_entity_poly.type
_entity_poly.pdbx_seq_one_letter_code
_entity_poly.pdbx_strand_id
1 'polypeptide(L)'
;MNTKRFLCAALGAICSLAFMQAQVRTEQTFEKGWKFTREDNADFAKPGFNDAKWQNVTVPHDWAIYGPFSINNDKQEMAITQDGQTEAMEHAGRTGGLPFVGTGWYRLNFDAPSFEKGKKATLIFDGAMSHARVYINGQEAGYWPYGYNSFYVDATPYLKPGEKNELAVRLENERESSRWYPGAGLYRNVHLVVTEDVHIPTWGTVITTPVVEDGFARVNVKTDLVMPEGKNVGNYRIVTEILNPEGKRISSDDRPGDKLDGNFFNQNFVVYRPSLWSPENPALYTSVSKVYDGE
;
A
#
# COMPACT_ATOMS: atom_id res chain seq x y z
N MET A 1 -20.55 59.69 -49.43
CA MET A 1 -21.25 59.52 -48.18
C MET A 1 -20.87 58.10 -47.67
N ASN A 2 -19.89 58.03 -46.76
CA ASN A 2 -19.36 56.78 -46.24
C ASN A 2 -19.89 56.58 -44.83
N THR A 3 -20.70 55.57 -44.61
CA THR A 3 -21.17 55.16 -43.31
C THR A 3 -20.33 53.96 -42.85
N LYS A 4 -19.38 54.18 -41.90
CA LYS A 4 -18.60 53.17 -41.22
C LYS A 4 -19.50 52.52 -40.16
N ARG A 5 -19.73 51.23 -40.31
CA ARG A 5 -20.33 50.38 -39.23
C ARG A 5 -19.22 49.95 -38.26
N PHE A 6 -19.33 50.35 -37.00
CA PHE A 6 -18.55 49.84 -35.90
C PHE A 6 -19.16 48.50 -35.43
N LEU A 7 -18.41 47.45 -35.55
CA LEU A 7 -18.73 46.11 -34.99
C LEU A 7 -18.06 46.04 -33.60
N CYS A 8 -18.85 46.14 -32.52
CA CYS A 8 -18.38 45.85 -31.17
C CYS A 8 -18.33 44.32 -30.99
N ALA A 9 -17.14 43.78 -30.97
CA ALA A 9 -16.88 42.39 -30.53
C ALA A 9 -16.83 42.36 -28.99
N ALA A 10 -17.88 41.85 -28.36
CA ALA A 10 -17.87 41.51 -26.93
C ALA A 10 -17.13 40.20 -26.75
N LEU A 11 -15.87 40.25 -26.27
CA LEU A 11 -15.16 39.10 -25.77
C LEU A 11 -15.77 38.69 -24.42
N GLY A 12 -16.61 37.67 -24.42
CA GLY A 12 -17.02 36.97 -23.21
C GLY A 12 -15.88 36.12 -22.67
N ALA A 13 -15.17 36.60 -21.67
CA ALA A 13 -14.24 35.79 -20.89
C ALA A 13 -15.04 34.77 -20.08
N ILE A 14 -15.15 33.54 -20.57
CA ILE A 14 -15.62 32.39 -19.78
C ILE A 14 -14.50 32.05 -18.80
N CYS A 15 -14.63 32.57 -17.57
CA CYS A 15 -13.81 32.13 -16.42
C CYS A 15 -14.25 30.71 -16.09
N SER A 16 -13.54 29.72 -16.61
CA SER A 16 -13.64 28.33 -16.17
C SER A 16 -13.11 28.27 -14.73
N LEU A 17 -14.00 28.36 -13.75
CA LEU A 17 -13.71 27.97 -12.38
C LEU A 17 -13.46 26.46 -12.39
N ALA A 18 -12.19 26.07 -12.60
CA ALA A 18 -11.75 24.75 -12.24
C ALA A 18 -11.90 24.66 -10.71
N PHE A 19 -12.94 23.99 -10.25
CA PHE A 19 -12.98 23.49 -8.88
C PHE A 19 -11.78 22.57 -8.74
N MET A 20 -10.69 23.05 -8.18
CA MET A 20 -9.63 22.21 -7.64
C MET A 20 -10.27 21.41 -6.51
N GLN A 21 -10.74 20.22 -6.83
CA GLN A 21 -11.14 19.26 -5.84
C GLN A 21 -9.87 18.98 -5.03
N ALA A 22 -9.80 19.48 -3.81
CA ALA A 22 -8.67 19.25 -2.93
C ALA A 22 -8.48 17.73 -2.82
N GLN A 23 -7.34 17.24 -3.25
CA GLN A 23 -7.05 15.81 -3.17
C GLN A 23 -6.76 15.49 -1.72
N VAL A 24 -7.77 15.03 -1.00
CA VAL A 24 -7.78 14.80 0.45
C VAL A 24 -6.88 13.61 0.83
N ARG A 25 -6.70 12.66 -0.10
CA ARG A 25 -5.79 11.52 0.01
C ARG A 25 -4.80 11.56 -1.14
N THR A 26 -3.52 11.58 -0.83
CA THR A 26 -2.45 11.46 -1.83
C THR A 26 -1.72 10.14 -1.65
N GLU A 27 -1.29 9.57 -2.76
CA GLU A 27 -0.49 8.34 -2.77
C GLU A 27 0.68 8.51 -3.72
N GLN A 28 1.87 8.17 -3.23
CA GLN A 28 3.11 8.17 -3.97
C GLN A 28 3.71 6.78 -3.93
N THR A 29 3.89 6.15 -5.10
CA THR A 29 4.53 4.84 -5.21
C THR A 29 6.04 5.01 -5.43
N PHE A 30 6.84 4.27 -4.68
CA PHE A 30 8.30 4.31 -4.74
C PHE A 30 8.84 3.16 -5.58
N GLU A 31 8.91 3.37 -6.89
CA GLU A 31 9.45 2.36 -7.83
C GLU A 31 10.94 2.52 -8.09
N LYS A 32 11.43 3.76 -8.22
CA LYS A 32 12.77 4.10 -8.70
C LYS A 32 13.59 4.83 -7.64
N GLY A 33 14.89 4.87 -7.85
CA GLY A 33 15.81 5.60 -6.97
C GLY A 33 16.35 4.79 -5.80
N TRP A 34 15.99 3.53 -5.71
CA TRP A 34 16.47 2.64 -4.66
C TRP A 34 17.91 2.23 -4.85
N LYS A 35 18.61 2.15 -3.72
CA LYS A 35 19.94 1.56 -3.57
C LYS A 35 19.82 0.27 -2.78
N PHE A 36 20.61 -0.74 -3.14
CA PHE A 36 20.58 -2.06 -2.52
C PHE A 36 21.98 -2.60 -2.25
N THR A 37 22.15 -3.27 -1.11
CA THR A 37 23.33 -4.07 -0.78
C THR A 37 22.95 -5.32 -0.01
N ARG A 38 23.79 -6.37 -0.08
CA ARG A 38 23.68 -7.61 0.72
C ARG A 38 24.56 -7.60 1.98
N GLU A 39 25.24 -6.50 2.23
CA GLU A 39 25.99 -6.32 3.47
C GLU A 39 25.04 -5.99 4.62
N ASP A 40 25.42 -6.34 5.86
CA ASP A 40 24.66 -6.00 7.06
C ASP A 40 25.49 -5.12 7.98
N ASN A 41 25.03 -3.87 8.15
CA ASN A 41 25.66 -2.91 9.07
C ASN A 41 24.58 -1.95 9.59
N ALA A 42 24.50 -1.79 10.90
CA ALA A 42 23.55 -0.89 11.55
C ALA A 42 23.71 0.60 11.12
N ASP A 43 24.90 0.98 10.66
CA ASP A 43 25.16 2.33 10.16
C ASP A 43 24.39 2.65 8.87
N PHE A 44 23.89 1.64 8.17
CA PHE A 44 23.08 1.81 6.97
C PHE A 44 21.72 2.49 7.21
N ALA A 45 21.26 2.50 8.46
CA ALA A 45 20.08 3.24 8.85
C ALA A 45 20.34 4.75 9.06
N LYS A 46 21.62 5.16 9.24
CA LYS A 46 21.95 6.53 9.59
C LYS A 46 21.66 7.52 8.44
N PRO A 47 21.12 8.70 8.75
CA PRO A 47 20.96 9.76 7.76
C PRO A 47 22.31 10.15 7.14
N GLY A 48 22.30 10.45 5.83
CA GLY A 48 23.49 10.87 5.09
C GLY A 48 24.55 9.77 4.93
N PHE A 49 24.22 8.50 5.19
CA PHE A 49 25.12 7.39 4.88
C PHE A 49 25.47 7.39 3.38
N ASN A 50 26.76 7.23 3.06
CA ASN A 50 27.21 7.21 1.67
C ASN A 50 26.95 5.83 1.01
N ASP A 51 25.84 5.73 0.31
CA ASP A 51 25.41 4.54 -0.46
C ASP A 51 25.76 4.60 -1.95
N ALA A 52 26.69 5.46 -2.36
CA ALA A 52 27.04 5.66 -3.76
C ALA A 52 27.57 4.39 -4.47
N LYS A 53 28.15 3.46 -3.70
CA LYS A 53 28.67 2.19 -4.22
C LYS A 53 27.60 1.07 -4.26
N TRP A 54 26.41 1.31 -3.71
CA TRP A 54 25.34 0.33 -3.72
C TRP A 54 24.74 0.15 -5.10
N GLN A 55 24.17 -1.00 -5.35
CA GLN A 55 23.46 -1.30 -6.59
C GLN A 55 22.22 -0.41 -6.73
N ASN A 56 22.03 0.20 -7.91
CA ASN A 56 20.76 0.84 -8.25
C ASN A 56 19.75 -0.24 -8.61
N VAL A 57 18.58 -0.19 -7.99
CA VAL A 57 17.49 -1.12 -8.27
C VAL A 57 16.16 -0.40 -8.43
N THR A 58 15.20 -1.07 -9.04
CA THR A 58 13.79 -0.68 -9.04
C THR A 58 13.02 -1.64 -8.14
N VAL A 59 12.01 -1.15 -7.44
CA VAL A 59 11.09 -1.96 -6.65
C VAL A 59 9.80 -2.12 -7.47
N PRO A 60 9.28 -3.34 -7.64
CA PRO A 60 9.64 -4.62 -6.99
C PRO A 60 11.02 -5.16 -7.32
N HIS A 61 11.72 -5.71 -6.32
CA HIS A 61 13.05 -6.29 -6.46
C HIS A 61 13.19 -7.54 -5.58
N ASP A 62 13.58 -8.63 -6.22
CA ASP A 62 13.93 -9.89 -5.56
C ASP A 62 15.42 -10.17 -5.79
N TRP A 63 16.23 -10.05 -4.74
CA TRP A 63 17.68 -10.22 -4.92
C TRP A 63 18.11 -11.68 -5.11
N ALA A 64 17.29 -12.64 -4.69
CA ALA A 64 17.70 -14.03 -4.67
C ALA A 64 17.72 -14.64 -6.08
N ILE A 65 16.92 -14.14 -7.02
CA ILE A 65 16.88 -14.63 -8.41
C ILE A 65 18.10 -14.21 -9.24
N TYR A 66 18.91 -13.28 -8.76
CA TYR A 66 20.10 -12.80 -9.48
C TYR A 66 21.41 -13.39 -8.95
N GLY A 67 21.36 -14.33 -7.99
CA GLY A 67 22.54 -14.90 -7.36
C GLY A 67 23.22 -13.95 -6.35
N PRO A 68 24.45 -14.28 -5.92
CA PRO A 68 25.26 -15.39 -6.39
C PRO A 68 24.65 -16.74 -6.05
N PHE A 69 24.58 -17.63 -7.04
CA PHE A 69 24.06 -18.98 -6.83
C PHE A 69 25.17 -19.90 -6.28
N SER A 70 24.84 -20.68 -5.26
CA SER A 70 25.75 -21.68 -4.69
C SER A 70 24.94 -22.78 -4.03
N ILE A 71 25.39 -24.03 -4.21
CA ILE A 71 24.83 -25.18 -3.52
C ILE A 71 24.94 -25.06 -1.98
N ASN A 72 25.75 -24.15 -1.49
CA ASN A 72 25.98 -23.92 -0.07
C ASN A 72 25.13 -22.79 0.53
N ASN A 73 24.30 -22.11 -0.26
CA ASN A 73 23.56 -20.93 0.22
C ASN A 73 22.45 -21.28 1.21
N ASP A 74 21.70 -22.35 0.95
CA ASP A 74 20.52 -22.72 1.75
C ASP A 74 20.53 -24.23 2.00
N LYS A 75 21.48 -24.68 2.81
CA LYS A 75 21.59 -26.09 3.25
C LYS A 75 20.65 -26.35 4.42
N GLN A 76 20.10 -27.54 4.45
CA GLN A 76 19.19 -28.02 5.49
C GLN A 76 19.67 -29.36 6.06
N GLU A 77 19.52 -29.50 7.36
CA GLU A 77 19.75 -30.79 8.03
C GLU A 77 18.42 -31.55 8.16
N MET A 78 18.29 -32.69 7.50
CA MET A 78 17.11 -33.53 7.56
C MET A 78 17.41 -34.98 7.25
N ALA A 79 16.54 -35.90 7.70
CA ALA A 79 16.55 -37.30 7.28
C ALA A 79 15.50 -37.48 6.17
N ILE A 80 15.93 -37.96 5.01
CA ILE A 80 15.02 -38.33 3.91
C ILE A 80 14.62 -39.79 4.12
N THR A 81 13.57 -40.01 4.91
CA THR A 81 13.11 -41.35 5.29
C THR A 81 12.66 -42.19 4.10
N GLN A 82 12.21 -41.56 3.00
CA GLN A 82 11.88 -42.23 1.75
C GLN A 82 13.12 -42.90 1.11
N ASP A 83 14.30 -42.35 1.37
CA ASP A 83 15.60 -42.90 0.89
C ASP A 83 16.26 -43.83 1.93
N GLY A 84 15.56 -44.18 2.99
CA GLY A 84 16.03 -45.07 4.05
C GLY A 84 16.98 -44.41 5.06
N GLN A 85 17.06 -43.07 5.07
CA GLN A 85 17.91 -42.36 6.06
C GLN A 85 17.26 -42.40 7.45
N THR A 86 18.03 -42.74 8.45
CA THR A 86 17.60 -42.78 9.86
C THR A 86 18.14 -41.63 10.69
N GLU A 87 19.16 -40.95 10.20
CA GLU A 87 19.79 -39.79 10.84
C GLU A 87 19.69 -38.56 9.94
N ALA A 88 19.62 -37.37 10.54
CA ALA A 88 19.65 -36.12 9.80
C ALA A 88 21.03 -35.93 9.16
N MET A 89 21.04 -35.58 7.90
CA MET A 89 22.23 -35.26 7.10
C MET A 89 22.05 -33.93 6.41
N GLU A 90 23.15 -33.28 6.09
CA GLU A 90 23.12 -32.05 5.33
C GLU A 90 22.72 -32.31 3.87
N HIS A 91 21.70 -31.62 3.41
CA HIS A 91 21.22 -31.63 2.04
C HIS A 91 21.16 -30.21 1.45
N ALA A 92 21.18 -30.11 0.14
CA ALA A 92 20.76 -28.87 -0.50
C ALA A 92 19.33 -28.55 -0.09
N GLY A 93 19.06 -27.29 0.23
CA GLY A 93 17.73 -26.85 0.62
C GLY A 93 16.68 -27.12 -0.46
N ARG A 94 15.41 -27.01 -0.13
CA ARG A 94 14.26 -27.32 -1.00
C ARG A 94 14.18 -26.47 -2.26
N THR A 95 14.85 -25.34 -2.28
CA THR A 95 15.10 -24.49 -3.45
C THR A 95 16.29 -24.97 -4.29
N GLY A 96 16.86 -26.16 -3.99
CA GLY A 96 18.13 -26.64 -4.56
C GLY A 96 19.36 -26.03 -3.90
N GLY A 97 19.20 -25.26 -2.82
CA GLY A 97 20.28 -24.58 -2.09
C GLY A 97 20.91 -23.42 -2.86
N LEU A 98 20.40 -23.09 -4.03
CA LEU A 98 21.06 -22.18 -4.98
C LEU A 98 20.86 -20.69 -4.70
N PRO A 99 19.64 -20.20 -4.35
CA PRO A 99 19.39 -18.78 -4.15
C PRO A 99 20.09 -18.23 -2.93
N PHE A 100 20.57 -16.99 -3.01
CA PHE A 100 21.21 -16.33 -1.86
C PHE A 100 20.18 -16.00 -0.79
N VAL A 101 20.41 -16.49 0.42
CA VAL A 101 19.69 -16.13 1.66
C VAL A 101 20.59 -15.26 2.54
N GLY A 102 19.99 -14.53 3.48
CA GLY A 102 20.70 -13.64 4.39
C GLY A 102 20.08 -12.25 4.44
N THR A 103 20.88 -11.27 4.84
CA THR A 103 20.42 -9.88 5.00
C THR A 103 20.61 -9.07 3.73
N GLY A 104 19.65 -8.17 3.50
CA GLY A 104 19.76 -7.14 2.48
C GLY A 104 19.22 -5.80 2.98
N TRP A 105 19.84 -4.73 2.52
CA TRP A 105 19.43 -3.38 2.84
C TRP A 105 19.02 -2.62 1.59
N TYR A 106 17.95 -1.87 1.73
CA TYR A 106 17.45 -0.91 0.75
C TYR A 106 17.54 0.50 1.31
N ARG A 107 17.89 1.47 0.47
CA ARG A 107 17.83 2.90 0.81
C ARG A 107 17.18 3.69 -0.32
N LEU A 108 16.42 4.70 0.05
CA LEU A 108 15.76 5.63 -0.87
C LEU A 108 15.81 7.03 -0.32
N ASN A 109 16.27 7.98 -1.15
CA ASN A 109 16.06 9.41 -0.90
C ASN A 109 14.83 9.87 -1.69
N PHE A 110 13.91 10.53 -1.02
CA PHE A 110 12.67 11.00 -1.65
C PHE A 110 12.23 12.35 -1.11
N ASP A 111 11.50 13.09 -1.92
CA ASP A 111 10.84 14.31 -1.50
C ASP A 111 9.46 13.95 -0.94
N ALA A 112 9.22 14.21 0.35
CA ALA A 112 7.90 13.99 0.92
C ALA A 112 6.95 15.10 0.45
N PRO A 113 5.67 14.79 0.19
CA PRO A 113 4.69 15.82 -0.08
C PRO A 113 4.56 16.77 1.10
N SER A 114 4.30 18.05 0.82
CA SER A 114 3.94 19.00 1.88
C SER A 114 2.57 18.64 2.42
N PHE A 115 2.43 18.60 3.74
CA PHE A 115 1.14 18.43 4.40
C PHE A 115 1.13 19.20 5.73
N GLU A 116 -0.06 19.66 6.11
CA GLU A 116 -0.28 20.44 7.31
C GLU A 116 -0.21 19.59 8.58
N LYS A 117 0.01 20.26 9.72
CA LYS A 117 -0.05 19.60 11.02
C LYS A 117 -1.44 19.00 11.26
N GLY A 118 -1.46 17.76 11.68
CA GLY A 118 -2.69 16.98 11.92
C GLY A 118 -2.90 15.89 10.89
N LYS A 119 -2.48 16.08 9.63
CA LYS A 119 -2.54 15.03 8.62
C LYS A 119 -1.69 13.81 9.01
N LYS A 120 -2.04 12.65 8.47
CA LYS A 120 -1.38 11.38 8.70
C LYS A 120 -0.64 10.90 7.47
N ALA A 121 0.55 10.38 7.69
CA ALA A 121 1.36 9.77 6.66
C ALA A 121 1.60 8.29 7.00
N THR A 122 1.22 7.40 6.11
CA THR A 122 1.36 5.95 6.27
C THR A 122 2.25 5.41 5.16
N LEU A 123 3.30 4.68 5.54
CA LEU A 123 4.13 3.95 4.59
C LEU A 123 3.64 2.51 4.51
N ILE A 124 3.24 2.07 3.32
CA ILE A 124 2.65 0.75 3.06
C ILE A 124 3.62 -0.08 2.24
N PHE A 125 3.86 -1.30 2.68
CA PHE A 125 4.62 -2.31 1.97
C PHE A 125 3.68 -3.42 1.53
N ASP A 126 3.52 -3.62 0.23
CA ASP A 126 2.67 -4.69 -0.29
C ASP A 126 3.28 -6.07 -0.06
N GLY A 127 4.60 -6.14 0.09
CA GLY A 127 5.32 -7.36 0.46
C GLY A 127 6.82 -7.14 0.56
N ALA A 128 7.39 -7.65 1.65
CA ALA A 128 8.82 -7.59 1.94
C ALA A 128 9.27 -8.89 2.61
N MET A 129 10.22 -9.61 2.03
CA MET A 129 10.69 -10.93 2.49
C MET A 129 12.08 -10.81 3.09
N SER A 130 12.18 -10.98 4.37
CA SER A 130 11.26 -10.98 5.51
C SER A 130 11.90 -10.21 6.68
N HIS A 131 11.33 -10.28 7.90
CA HIS A 131 11.86 -9.59 9.07
C HIS A 131 12.20 -8.11 8.81
N ALA A 132 11.26 -7.41 8.15
CA ALA A 132 11.44 -6.04 7.70
C ALA A 132 11.57 -5.07 8.88
N ARG A 133 12.72 -4.38 8.98
CA ARG A 133 12.90 -3.21 9.85
C ARG A 133 12.93 -1.97 9.00
N VAL A 134 12.08 -1.03 9.31
CA VAL A 134 11.88 0.20 8.54
C VAL A 134 12.43 1.37 9.34
N TYR A 135 13.31 2.16 8.73
CA TYR A 135 13.89 3.36 9.31
C TYR A 135 13.55 4.56 8.44
N ILE A 136 13.07 5.63 9.05
CA ILE A 136 12.82 6.90 8.39
C ILE A 136 13.70 7.96 9.05
N ASN A 137 14.52 8.63 8.26
CA ASN A 137 15.48 9.65 8.76
C ASN A 137 16.35 9.15 9.93
N GLY A 138 16.74 7.88 9.89
CA GLY A 138 17.59 7.22 10.88
C GLY A 138 16.87 6.70 12.14
N GLN A 139 15.57 6.89 12.25
CA GLN A 139 14.77 6.41 13.37
C GLN A 139 13.99 5.14 12.95
N GLU A 140 13.99 4.11 13.78
CA GLU A 140 13.19 2.91 13.53
C GLU A 140 11.70 3.25 13.64
N ALA A 141 11.00 3.14 12.52
CA ALA A 141 9.58 3.44 12.40
C ALA A 141 8.70 2.22 12.58
N GLY A 142 9.23 1.01 12.36
CA GLY A 142 8.47 -0.21 12.54
C GLY A 142 9.24 -1.48 12.18
N TYR A 143 8.67 -2.60 12.62
CA TYR A 143 9.15 -3.96 12.37
C TYR A 143 8.02 -4.87 11.96
N TRP A 144 8.23 -5.69 10.92
CA TRP A 144 7.29 -6.69 10.46
C TRP A 144 8.00 -8.01 10.11
N PRO A 145 7.71 -9.13 10.82
CA PRO A 145 8.48 -10.36 10.62
C PRO A 145 8.05 -11.18 9.41
N TYR A 146 6.77 -11.14 9.04
CA TYR A 146 6.18 -12.06 8.06
C TYR A 146 6.27 -11.54 6.63
N GLY A 147 6.80 -12.36 5.72
CA GLY A 147 7.10 -11.92 4.35
C GLY A 147 5.95 -12.02 3.34
N TYR A 148 4.84 -12.72 3.64
CA TYR A 148 3.82 -13.07 2.64
C TYR A 148 2.57 -12.19 2.66
N ASN A 149 2.49 -11.21 3.53
CA ASN A 149 1.39 -10.25 3.53
C ASN A 149 1.87 -8.81 3.50
N SER A 150 0.96 -7.91 3.19
CA SER A 150 1.19 -6.48 3.28
C SER A 150 1.23 -6.02 4.74
N PHE A 151 1.98 -4.94 5.00
CA PHE A 151 2.00 -4.26 6.29
C PHE A 151 2.17 -2.75 6.08
N TYR A 152 1.97 -1.99 7.14
CA TYR A 152 2.22 -0.55 7.12
C TYR A 152 2.84 -0.06 8.42
N VAL A 153 3.47 1.10 8.36
CA VAL A 153 4.01 1.83 9.50
C VAL A 153 3.48 3.27 9.51
N ASP A 154 3.22 3.82 10.69
CA ASP A 154 2.92 5.25 10.84
C ASP A 154 4.23 6.03 10.59
N ALA A 155 4.29 6.70 9.45
CA ALA A 155 5.43 7.53 9.06
C ALA A 155 5.34 8.96 9.61
N THR A 156 4.17 9.38 10.11
CA THR A 156 3.87 10.75 10.53
C THR A 156 4.93 11.36 11.45
N PRO A 157 5.34 10.67 12.55
CA PRO A 157 6.28 11.28 13.51
C PRO A 157 7.73 11.37 13.00
N TYR A 158 8.06 10.70 11.91
CA TYR A 158 9.42 10.56 11.40
C TYR A 158 9.69 11.38 10.15
N LEU A 159 8.64 11.77 9.41
CA LEU A 159 8.78 12.54 8.17
C LEU A 159 9.01 14.03 8.42
N LYS A 160 9.72 14.64 7.48
CA LYS A 160 9.85 16.10 7.30
C LYS A 160 8.98 16.47 6.08
N PRO A 161 7.75 16.95 6.29
CA PRO A 161 6.85 17.31 5.20
C PRO A 161 7.43 18.39 4.29
N GLY A 162 7.33 18.20 2.97
CA GLY A 162 7.85 19.15 1.98
C GLY A 162 9.37 19.18 1.85
N GLU A 163 10.08 18.28 2.52
CA GLU A 163 11.53 18.21 2.49
C GLU A 163 12.02 16.85 1.98
N LYS A 164 13.35 16.76 1.80
CA LYS A 164 14.00 15.48 1.51
C LYS A 164 14.02 14.59 2.74
N ASN A 165 13.65 13.35 2.55
CA ASN A 165 13.64 12.30 3.55
C ASN A 165 14.43 11.08 3.06
N GLU A 166 14.90 10.29 4.02
CA GLU A 166 15.62 9.05 3.78
C GLU A 166 14.84 7.89 4.36
N LEU A 167 14.59 6.89 3.54
CA LEU A 167 14.02 5.61 3.91
C LEU A 167 15.10 4.55 3.83
N ALA A 168 15.29 3.77 4.91
CA ALA A 168 16.12 2.59 4.89
C ALA A 168 15.30 1.39 5.36
N VAL A 169 15.47 0.24 4.70
CA VAL A 169 14.76 -1.00 5.01
C VAL A 169 15.77 -2.13 5.08
N ARG A 170 15.87 -2.76 6.26
CA ARG A 170 16.63 -3.99 6.46
C ARG A 170 15.68 -5.18 6.33
N LEU A 171 16.05 -6.13 5.53
CA LEU A 171 15.33 -7.40 5.37
C LEU A 171 16.25 -8.55 5.67
N GLU A 172 15.70 -9.62 6.22
CA GLU A 172 16.41 -10.84 6.52
C GLU A 172 15.64 -12.03 5.94
N ASN A 173 16.26 -12.69 4.96
CA ASN A 173 15.74 -13.93 4.40
C ASN A 173 16.47 -15.09 5.10
N GLU A 174 15.74 -15.78 5.98
CA GLU A 174 16.32 -16.81 6.83
C GLU A 174 16.53 -18.13 6.10
N ARG A 175 17.57 -18.85 6.50
CA ARG A 175 17.79 -20.24 6.08
C ARG A 175 16.70 -21.14 6.65
N GLU A 176 16.45 -22.27 6.00
CA GLU A 176 15.51 -23.31 6.44
C GLU A 176 14.06 -22.82 6.66
N SER A 177 13.74 -21.63 6.13
CA SER A 177 12.46 -20.94 6.40
C SER A 177 11.28 -21.52 5.61
N SER A 178 11.52 -22.17 4.47
CA SER A 178 10.45 -22.67 3.60
C SER A 178 10.84 -23.93 2.81
N ARG A 179 9.81 -24.62 2.27
CA ARG A 179 9.97 -25.78 1.38
C ARG A 179 9.99 -25.43 -0.09
N TRP A 180 9.88 -24.16 -0.42
CA TRP A 180 9.82 -23.61 -1.75
C TRP A 180 10.71 -22.38 -1.83
N TYR A 181 10.89 -21.86 -3.01
CA TYR A 181 11.55 -20.58 -3.20
C TYR A 181 10.73 -19.45 -2.57
N PRO A 182 11.18 -18.82 -1.47
CA PRO A 182 10.38 -17.81 -0.75
C PRO A 182 10.41 -16.43 -1.41
N GLY A 183 11.37 -16.18 -2.31
CA GLY A 183 11.75 -14.85 -2.73
C GLY A 183 12.62 -14.14 -1.70
N ALA A 184 13.05 -12.94 -2.00
CA ALA A 184 13.78 -12.06 -1.09
C ALA A 184 13.66 -10.61 -1.50
N GLY A 185 13.62 -9.70 -0.53
CA GLY A 185 13.64 -8.28 -0.82
C GLY A 185 12.28 -7.60 -0.77
N LEU A 186 12.26 -6.37 -1.26
CA LEU A 186 11.04 -5.62 -1.52
C LEU A 186 10.42 -6.13 -2.82
N TYR A 187 9.78 -7.31 -2.75
CA TYR A 187 9.30 -8.03 -3.93
C TYR A 187 7.94 -7.54 -4.44
N ARG A 188 7.32 -6.57 -3.75
CA ARG A 188 6.12 -5.85 -4.15
C ARG A 188 6.30 -4.35 -3.93
N ASN A 189 5.27 -3.56 -4.25
CA ASN A 189 5.34 -2.10 -4.20
C ASN A 189 5.47 -1.54 -2.79
N VAL A 190 6.00 -0.32 -2.72
CA VAL A 190 6.06 0.51 -1.51
C VAL A 190 5.36 1.83 -1.80
N HIS A 191 4.44 2.24 -0.91
CA HIS A 191 3.62 3.42 -1.09
C HIS A 191 3.71 4.34 0.13
N LEU A 192 3.75 5.65 -0.10
CA LEU A 192 3.50 6.67 0.92
C LEU A 192 2.11 7.25 0.69
N VAL A 193 1.24 7.11 1.68
CA VAL A 193 -0.13 7.63 1.67
C VAL A 193 -0.25 8.74 2.68
N VAL A 194 -0.75 9.92 2.27
CA VAL A 194 -1.06 11.03 3.18
C VAL A 194 -2.57 11.25 3.19
N THR A 195 -3.14 11.35 4.38
CA THR A 195 -4.58 11.54 4.61
C THR A 195 -4.84 12.70 5.57
N GLU A 196 -6.08 13.14 5.64
CA GLU A 196 -6.54 14.02 6.70
C GLU A 196 -6.47 13.30 8.08
N ASP A 197 -6.61 14.07 9.15
CA ASP A 197 -6.66 13.54 10.52
C ASP A 197 -7.89 12.63 10.73
N VAL A 198 -9.06 13.01 10.18
CA VAL A 198 -10.24 12.15 10.08
C VAL A 198 -10.20 11.43 8.74
N HIS A 199 -10.08 10.12 8.76
CA HIS A 199 -9.92 9.34 7.53
C HIS A 199 -10.34 7.88 7.71
N ILE A 200 -10.57 7.22 6.59
CA ILE A 200 -10.69 5.76 6.54
C ILE A 200 -9.27 5.19 6.66
N PRO A 201 -8.96 4.39 7.70
CA PRO A 201 -7.62 3.85 7.88
C PRO A 201 -7.23 2.89 6.75
N THR A 202 -5.95 2.59 6.65
CA THR A 202 -5.45 1.55 5.76
C THR A 202 -6.17 0.23 6.06
N TRP A 203 -6.77 -0.37 5.02
CA TRP A 203 -7.65 -1.55 5.09
C TRP A 203 -8.87 -1.41 5.99
N GLY A 204 -9.31 -0.19 6.26
CA GLY A 204 -10.48 0.11 7.09
C GLY A 204 -11.83 -0.15 6.41
N THR A 205 -11.86 -0.78 5.24
CA THR A 205 -13.10 -1.14 4.54
C THR A 205 -13.17 -2.65 4.35
N VAL A 206 -14.25 -3.24 4.85
CA VAL A 206 -14.56 -4.67 4.67
C VAL A 206 -15.83 -4.80 3.84
N ILE A 207 -15.75 -5.52 2.73
CA ILE A 207 -16.88 -5.74 1.82
C ILE A 207 -17.22 -7.23 1.84
N THR A 208 -18.50 -7.53 2.04
CA THR A 208 -19.03 -8.89 1.98
C THR A 208 -20.25 -8.96 1.08
N THR A 209 -20.49 -10.14 0.53
CA THR A 209 -21.69 -10.46 -0.27
C THR A 209 -22.46 -11.61 0.38
N PRO A 210 -23.17 -11.35 1.51
CA PRO A 210 -23.78 -12.42 2.32
C PRO A 210 -24.90 -13.18 1.59
N VAL A 211 -25.48 -12.59 0.56
CA VAL A 211 -26.53 -13.21 -0.24
C VAL A 211 -26.23 -12.96 -1.71
N VAL A 212 -26.16 -14.04 -2.50
CA VAL A 212 -26.10 -14.02 -3.96
C VAL A 212 -27.12 -15.02 -4.47
N GLU A 213 -28.16 -14.51 -5.14
CA GLU A 213 -29.28 -15.29 -5.67
C GLU A 213 -29.55 -14.92 -7.12
N ASP A 214 -30.40 -15.71 -7.80
CA ASP A 214 -30.86 -15.36 -9.13
C ASP A 214 -31.53 -13.97 -9.11
N GLY A 215 -30.95 -13.06 -9.86
CA GLY A 215 -31.47 -11.72 -10.06
C GLY A 215 -31.01 -10.67 -9.05
N PHE A 216 -30.37 -11.00 -7.94
CA PHE A 216 -29.81 -9.98 -7.06
C PHE A 216 -28.67 -10.49 -6.17
N ALA A 217 -27.83 -9.55 -5.70
CA ALA A 217 -26.87 -9.78 -4.61
C ALA A 217 -27.02 -8.70 -3.54
N ARG A 218 -26.86 -9.08 -2.27
CA ARG A 218 -26.70 -8.13 -1.17
C ARG A 218 -25.23 -7.89 -0.95
N VAL A 219 -24.85 -6.62 -0.83
CA VAL A 219 -23.49 -6.19 -0.55
C VAL A 219 -23.51 -5.43 0.77
N ASN A 220 -22.69 -5.84 1.71
CA ASN A 220 -22.46 -5.12 2.95
C ASN A 220 -21.06 -4.46 2.88
N VAL A 221 -21.01 -3.16 3.15
CA VAL A 221 -19.77 -2.37 3.25
C VAL A 221 -19.66 -1.87 4.67
N LYS A 222 -18.67 -2.39 5.39
CA LYS A 222 -18.28 -1.92 6.70
C LYS A 222 -17.05 -1.05 6.56
N THR A 223 -17.14 0.22 7.00
CA THR A 223 -16.05 1.20 6.86
C THR A 223 -15.69 1.77 8.22
N ASP A 224 -14.44 1.53 8.65
CA ASP A 224 -13.89 2.12 9.87
C ASP A 224 -13.55 3.60 9.64
N LEU A 225 -13.63 4.41 10.69
CA LEU A 225 -13.26 5.80 10.68
C LEU A 225 -12.30 6.11 11.83
N VAL A 226 -11.15 6.68 11.51
CA VAL A 226 -10.24 7.24 12.51
C VAL A 226 -10.73 8.61 12.89
N MET A 227 -11.03 8.78 14.19
CA MET A 227 -11.48 10.02 14.79
C MET A 227 -10.48 10.48 15.86
N PRO A 228 -9.72 11.56 15.61
CA PRO A 228 -8.86 12.14 16.63
C PRO A 228 -9.66 12.65 17.84
N GLU A 229 -9.00 12.69 18.99
CA GLU A 229 -9.58 13.26 20.21
C GLU A 229 -10.05 14.72 19.99
N GLY A 230 -11.22 15.06 20.50
CA GLY A 230 -11.83 16.39 20.39
C GLY A 230 -12.61 16.63 19.09
N LYS A 231 -12.59 15.72 18.11
CA LYS A 231 -13.45 15.79 16.94
C LYS A 231 -14.84 15.23 17.25
N ASN A 232 -15.89 15.93 16.80
CA ASN A 232 -17.26 15.46 16.93
C ASN A 232 -17.68 14.69 15.68
N VAL A 233 -17.97 13.41 15.83
CA VAL A 233 -18.39 12.54 14.72
C VAL A 233 -19.66 13.05 14.02
N GLY A 234 -20.54 13.73 14.73
CA GLY A 234 -21.76 14.32 14.14
C GLY A 234 -21.52 15.37 13.07
N ASN A 235 -20.29 15.92 13.00
CA ASN A 235 -19.91 16.86 11.94
C ASN A 235 -19.51 16.16 10.62
N TYR A 236 -19.42 14.83 10.63
CA TYR A 236 -18.95 14.06 9.46
C TYR A 236 -20.08 13.23 8.89
N ARG A 237 -19.95 12.88 7.62
CA ARG A 237 -20.80 11.89 6.95
C ARG A 237 -19.97 11.03 6.01
N ILE A 238 -20.43 9.82 5.73
CA ILE A 238 -19.82 8.93 4.77
C ILE A 238 -20.78 8.68 3.60
N VAL A 239 -20.29 8.86 2.40
CA VAL A 239 -21.01 8.49 1.17
C VAL A 239 -20.29 7.32 0.54
N THR A 240 -20.98 6.20 0.38
CA THR A 240 -20.46 5.03 -0.32
C THR A 240 -21.25 4.79 -1.59
N GLU A 241 -20.53 4.62 -2.70
CA GLU A 241 -21.06 4.35 -4.01
C GLU A 241 -20.62 2.96 -4.46
N ILE A 242 -21.50 2.19 -5.07
CA ILE A 242 -21.17 0.94 -5.76
C ILE A 242 -21.19 1.19 -7.26
N LEU A 243 -20.06 0.90 -7.91
CA LEU A 243 -19.89 1.00 -9.36
C LEU A 243 -19.89 -0.40 -9.97
N ASN A 244 -20.54 -0.55 -11.12
CA ASN A 244 -20.51 -1.79 -11.89
C ASN A 244 -19.16 -1.98 -12.65
N PRO A 245 -18.92 -3.11 -13.31
CA PRO A 245 -17.67 -3.35 -14.04
C PRO A 245 -17.34 -2.30 -15.11
N GLU A 246 -18.34 -1.59 -15.66
CA GLU A 246 -18.17 -0.50 -16.63
C GLU A 246 -17.90 0.86 -15.95
N GLY A 247 -17.75 0.89 -14.61
CA GLY A 247 -17.50 2.11 -13.83
C GLY A 247 -18.73 2.99 -13.61
N LYS A 248 -19.94 2.52 -13.97
CA LYS A 248 -21.18 3.25 -13.75
C LYS A 248 -21.68 3.02 -12.31
N ARG A 249 -22.03 4.13 -11.63
CA ARG A 249 -22.70 4.06 -10.32
C ARG A 249 -24.06 3.41 -10.42
N ILE A 250 -24.29 2.34 -9.67
CA ILE A 250 -25.54 1.59 -9.63
C ILE A 250 -26.25 1.68 -8.30
N SER A 251 -25.54 2.04 -7.22
CA SER A 251 -26.11 2.26 -5.90
C SER A 251 -25.29 3.27 -5.11
N SER A 252 -25.91 3.93 -4.15
CA SER A 252 -25.25 4.89 -3.26
C SER A 252 -26.01 4.95 -1.94
N ASP A 253 -25.29 5.13 -0.84
CA ASP A 253 -25.84 5.35 0.50
C ASP A 253 -25.05 6.47 1.19
N ASP A 254 -25.76 7.40 1.82
CA ASP A 254 -25.22 8.54 2.56
C ASP A 254 -25.61 8.42 4.02
N ARG A 255 -24.59 8.33 4.89
CA ARG A 255 -24.77 8.14 6.33
C ARG A 255 -24.15 9.29 7.11
N PRO A 256 -24.94 10.04 7.88
CA PRO A 256 -24.40 11.02 8.83
C PRO A 256 -23.67 10.34 9.99
N GLY A 257 -22.80 11.08 10.65
CA GLY A 257 -21.93 10.56 11.70
C GLY A 257 -22.65 10.02 12.92
N ASP A 258 -23.86 10.50 13.19
CA ASP A 258 -24.70 9.97 14.28
C ASP A 258 -25.19 8.52 14.03
N LYS A 259 -24.98 7.99 12.84
CA LYS A 259 -25.23 6.59 12.44
C LYS A 259 -23.98 5.71 12.49
N LEU A 260 -22.89 6.22 13.07
CA LEU A 260 -21.71 5.43 13.36
C LEU A 260 -22.06 4.39 14.47
N ASP A 261 -21.76 3.13 14.21
CA ASP A 261 -21.93 2.03 15.15
C ASP A 261 -20.56 1.66 15.74
N GLY A 262 -20.32 2.11 16.97
CA GLY A 262 -18.97 2.06 17.56
C GLY A 262 -18.00 2.93 16.76
N ASN A 263 -17.04 2.32 16.07
CA ASN A 263 -16.02 3.01 15.26
C ASN A 263 -16.22 2.82 13.74
N PHE A 264 -17.36 2.29 13.30
CA PHE A 264 -17.57 1.99 11.89
C PHE A 264 -18.98 2.34 11.39
N PHE A 265 -19.06 2.61 10.09
CA PHE A 265 -20.32 2.69 9.35
C PHE A 265 -20.63 1.32 8.73
N ASN A 266 -21.88 0.91 8.81
CA ASN A 266 -22.39 -0.33 8.24
C ASN A 266 -23.44 0.00 7.18
N GLN A 267 -23.13 -0.16 5.91
CA GLN A 267 -23.96 0.19 4.78
C GLN A 267 -24.34 -1.06 3.98
N ASN A 268 -25.61 -1.16 3.59
CA ASN A 268 -26.14 -2.32 2.87
C ASN A 268 -26.68 -1.88 1.50
N PHE A 269 -26.31 -2.62 0.47
CA PHE A 269 -26.71 -2.36 -0.91
C PHE A 269 -27.35 -3.61 -1.51
N VAL A 270 -28.19 -3.38 -2.52
CA VAL A 270 -28.72 -4.44 -3.38
C VAL A 270 -28.26 -4.16 -4.80
N VAL A 271 -27.62 -5.15 -5.39
CA VAL A 271 -27.22 -5.14 -6.80
C VAL A 271 -28.15 -6.09 -7.55
N TYR A 272 -28.94 -5.53 -8.46
CA TYR A 272 -29.86 -6.31 -9.28
C TYR A 272 -29.14 -6.85 -10.50
N ARG A 273 -29.41 -8.14 -10.85
CA ARG A 273 -28.83 -8.87 -11.98
C ARG A 273 -27.31 -8.68 -12.03
N PRO A 274 -26.59 -9.07 -10.96
CA PRO A 274 -25.15 -8.87 -10.89
C PRO A 274 -24.43 -9.68 -11.98
N SER A 275 -23.41 -9.07 -12.59
CA SER A 275 -22.42 -9.81 -13.37
C SER A 275 -21.51 -10.53 -12.40
N LEU A 276 -21.68 -11.85 -12.26
CA LEU A 276 -20.89 -12.64 -11.33
C LEU A 276 -19.48 -12.86 -11.88
N TRP A 277 -18.53 -12.88 -10.97
CA TRP A 277 -17.14 -13.19 -11.30
C TRP A 277 -16.99 -14.68 -11.61
N SER A 278 -16.28 -14.99 -12.68
CA SER A 278 -15.74 -16.32 -12.97
C SER A 278 -14.39 -16.17 -13.67
N PRO A 279 -13.57 -17.23 -13.80
CA PRO A 279 -12.33 -17.16 -14.57
C PRO A 279 -12.55 -16.73 -16.03
N GLU A 280 -13.68 -17.08 -16.62
CA GLU A 280 -14.07 -16.73 -17.99
C GLU A 280 -14.63 -15.31 -18.09
N ASN A 281 -15.21 -14.80 -17.00
CA ASN A 281 -15.78 -13.46 -16.91
C ASN A 281 -15.36 -12.82 -15.57
N PRO A 282 -14.13 -12.27 -15.46
CA PRO A 282 -13.60 -11.72 -14.21
C PRO A 282 -14.18 -10.32 -13.90
N ALA A 283 -15.51 -10.22 -13.86
CA ALA A 283 -16.24 -8.99 -13.60
C ALA A 283 -16.01 -8.50 -12.15
N LEU A 284 -15.50 -7.28 -11.98
CA LEU A 284 -15.25 -6.66 -10.67
C LEU A 284 -16.12 -5.43 -10.50
N TYR A 285 -16.75 -5.32 -9.33
CA TYR A 285 -17.44 -4.11 -8.86
C TYR A 285 -16.48 -3.29 -8.03
N THR A 286 -16.69 -1.96 -7.99
CA THR A 286 -15.89 -1.05 -7.19
C THR A 286 -16.76 -0.38 -6.13
N SER A 287 -16.31 -0.40 -4.88
CA SER A 287 -16.87 0.42 -3.81
C SER A 287 -16.01 1.67 -3.62
N VAL A 288 -16.63 2.84 -3.63
CA VAL A 288 -15.97 4.13 -3.38
C VAL A 288 -16.62 4.77 -2.17
N SER A 289 -15.85 4.85 -1.05
CA SER A 289 -16.29 5.51 0.17
C SER A 289 -15.58 6.84 0.33
N LYS A 290 -16.35 7.89 0.61
CA LYS A 290 -15.86 9.27 0.81
C LYS A 290 -16.37 9.79 2.15
N VAL A 291 -15.47 10.35 2.95
CA VAL A 291 -15.81 11.03 4.20
C VAL A 291 -15.84 12.54 3.94
N TYR A 292 -16.88 13.18 4.40
CA TYR A 292 -17.07 14.62 4.30
C TYR A 292 -17.11 15.24 5.68
N ASP A 293 -16.47 16.41 5.83
CA ASP A 293 -16.54 17.28 7.00
C ASP A 293 -17.56 18.39 6.70
N GLY A 294 -18.57 18.52 7.56
CA GLY A 294 -19.70 19.40 7.34
C GLY A 294 -20.83 18.82 6.48
N GLU A 295 -21.82 19.66 6.14
CA GLU A 295 -23.00 19.31 5.35
C GLU A 295 -22.73 19.10 3.85
#